data_c535b0438e25c020f9b5f165518f862a
#
_entry.id   c535b0438e25c020f9b5f165518f862a
#
_cell.length_a   1.000
_cell.length_b   1.000
_cell.length_c   1.000
_cell.angle_alpha   90.00
_cell.angle_beta   90.00
_cell.angle_gamma   90.00
#
_symmetry.space_group_name_H-M   'P 1'
#
loop_
_entity.id
_entity.type
_entity.pdbx_description
1 polymer ?
#
loop_
_entity_poly.entity_id
_entity_poly.type
_entity_poly.pdbx_seq_one_letter_code
_entity_poly.pdbx_strand_id
1 'polypeptide(L)'
;MSKIKKLKVQLNRDGSLESTHFINVYKHDQKEYDYFFPRSAVKPFQLIPLLYEAQNQNLLLTSEEIAIFSSSHSGQEIHTELIKTIAKKYDLDLERLVCGKQRPFHELTADNLLQNNKEFTKLHHNCSGKHLAMLLFSKILNEDNTIYHTLKSKTQSVSYTHLTLPTSQYV
;
A
#
# COMPACT_ATOMS: atom_id res chain seq x y z
N MET A 1 25.85 18.93 -13.87
CA MET A 1 25.56 17.72 -13.04
C MET A 1 24.84 18.15 -11.78
N SER A 2 23.54 17.93 -11.69
CA SER A 2 22.82 18.18 -10.44
C SER A 2 23.14 17.04 -9.48
N LYS A 3 23.95 17.32 -8.45
CA LYS A 3 24.27 16.31 -7.45
C LYS A 3 23.03 15.98 -6.63
N ILE A 4 22.71 14.70 -6.51
CA ILE A 4 21.72 14.18 -5.53
C ILE A 4 22.10 14.78 -4.17
N LYS A 5 21.18 15.52 -3.59
CA LYS A 5 21.43 16.13 -2.28
C LYS A 5 21.22 15.08 -1.19
N LYS A 6 22.32 14.61 -0.62
CA LYS A 6 22.26 13.76 0.58
C LYS A 6 22.11 14.66 1.81
N LEU A 7 21.07 14.44 2.58
CA LEU A 7 20.86 15.08 3.87
C LEU A 7 21.27 14.12 4.98
N LYS A 8 21.94 14.64 6.00
CA LYS A 8 22.26 13.96 7.24
C LYS A 8 21.29 14.46 8.32
N VAL A 9 20.48 13.57 8.86
CA VAL A 9 19.58 13.86 9.99
C VAL A 9 20.15 13.17 11.23
N GLN A 10 20.31 13.91 12.31
CA GLN A 10 20.79 13.39 13.59
C GLN A 10 19.69 13.52 14.64
N LEU A 11 19.42 12.43 15.32
CA LEU A 11 18.55 12.43 16.49
C LEU A 11 19.42 12.46 17.74
N ASN A 12 19.14 13.43 18.60
CA ASN A 12 19.83 13.57 19.88
C ASN A 12 18.85 13.32 21.02
N ARG A 13 19.28 12.64 22.06
CA ARG A 13 18.56 12.46 23.31
C ARG A 13 19.43 12.98 24.44
N ASP A 14 18.90 13.90 25.25
CA ASP A 14 19.60 14.52 26.39
C ASP A 14 21.01 15.05 26.03
N GLY A 15 21.12 15.67 24.84
CA GLY A 15 22.37 16.22 24.33
C GLY A 15 23.35 15.20 23.71
N SER A 16 23.05 13.91 23.80
CA SER A 16 23.87 12.84 23.20
C SER A 16 23.28 12.40 21.87
N LEU A 17 24.16 12.10 20.90
CA LEU A 17 23.76 11.57 19.60
C LEU A 17 23.21 10.16 19.75
N GLU A 18 21.90 9.99 19.49
CA GLU A 18 21.22 8.70 19.52
C GLU A 18 21.33 7.94 18.19
N SER A 19 21.08 8.63 17.08
CA SER A 19 21.17 8.02 15.75
C SER A 19 21.47 9.02 14.65
N THR A 20 22.01 8.50 13.53
CA THR A 20 22.25 9.28 12.31
C THR A 20 21.59 8.60 11.13
N HIS A 21 20.83 9.35 10.35
CA HIS A 21 20.15 8.89 9.16
C HIS A 21 20.62 9.69 7.94
N PHE A 22 20.80 9.00 6.82
CA PHE A 22 21.10 9.62 5.54
C PHE A 22 19.87 9.53 4.63
N ILE A 23 19.46 10.69 4.10
CA ILE A 23 18.25 10.83 3.27
C ILE A 23 18.69 11.32 1.89
N ASN A 24 18.27 10.63 0.84
CA ASN A 24 18.38 11.12 -0.53
C ASN A 24 17.11 11.94 -0.84
N VAL A 25 17.32 13.15 -1.35
CA VAL A 25 16.22 14.05 -1.75
C VAL A 25 16.23 14.17 -3.26
N TYR A 26 15.10 13.85 -3.88
CA TYR A 26 14.87 13.94 -5.32
C TYR A 26 13.89 15.07 -5.60
N LYS A 27 14.16 15.85 -6.66
CA LYS A 27 13.25 16.85 -7.18
C LYS A 27 12.66 16.38 -8.50
N HIS A 28 11.42 16.80 -8.78
CA HIS A 28 10.71 16.43 -9.99
C HIS A 28 11.44 16.79 -11.30
N ASP A 29 12.22 17.88 -11.30
CA ASP A 29 12.98 18.39 -12.45
C ASP A 29 14.41 17.85 -12.56
N GLN A 30 14.75 16.84 -11.74
CA GLN A 30 16.09 16.28 -11.71
C GLN A 30 16.31 15.33 -12.88
N LYS A 31 17.45 15.49 -13.61
CA LYS A 31 17.78 14.67 -14.79
C LYS A 31 18.45 13.34 -14.47
N GLU A 32 19.01 13.19 -13.28
CA GLU A 32 19.71 11.98 -12.84
C GLU A 32 19.04 11.44 -11.59
N TYR A 33 18.71 10.14 -11.59
CA TYR A 33 18.07 9.44 -10.48
C TYR A 33 18.87 8.19 -10.13
N ASP A 34 19.06 7.95 -8.84
CA ASP A 34 19.50 6.65 -8.36
C ASP A 34 18.31 5.70 -8.25
N TYR A 35 18.54 4.43 -8.48
CA TYR A 35 17.55 3.40 -8.20
C TYR A 35 17.33 3.25 -6.69
N PHE A 36 16.10 3.18 -6.28
CA PHE A 36 15.74 2.94 -4.88
C PHE A 36 14.45 2.11 -4.80
N PHE A 37 14.26 1.46 -3.67
CA PHE A 37 13.03 0.74 -3.39
C PHE A 37 12.04 1.65 -2.66
N PRO A 38 10.96 2.11 -3.32
CA PRO A 38 10.00 3.05 -2.71
C PRO A 38 9.16 2.38 -1.61
N ARG A 39 9.15 1.05 -1.55
CA ARG A 39 8.37 0.26 -0.59
C ARG A 39 6.90 0.72 -0.56
N SER A 40 6.34 0.93 0.64
CA SER A 40 4.93 1.33 0.79
C SER A 40 4.60 2.74 0.30
N ALA A 41 5.60 3.60 0.07
CA ALA A 41 5.37 4.94 -0.47
C ALA A 41 4.78 4.93 -1.91
N VAL A 42 4.89 3.81 -2.62
CA VAL A 42 4.31 3.65 -3.97
C VAL A 42 2.81 3.35 -3.95
N LYS A 43 2.23 2.95 -2.83
CA LYS A 43 0.83 2.50 -2.76
C LYS A 43 -0.20 3.52 -3.26
N PRO A 44 -0.11 4.83 -2.93
CA PRO A 44 -1.04 5.81 -3.48
C PRO A 44 -1.02 5.85 -5.01
N PHE A 45 0.16 5.77 -5.62
CA PHE A 45 0.29 5.74 -7.09
C PHE A 45 -0.28 4.46 -7.69
N GLN A 46 -0.11 3.33 -7.03
CA GLN A 46 -0.69 2.05 -7.46
C GLN A 46 -2.22 2.01 -7.30
N LEU A 47 -2.83 2.94 -6.55
CA LEU A 47 -4.27 3.05 -6.40
C LEU A 47 -4.92 3.83 -7.55
N ILE A 48 -4.17 4.70 -8.24
CA ILE A 48 -4.70 5.59 -9.31
C ILE A 48 -5.52 4.82 -10.36
N PRO A 49 -5.06 3.68 -10.89
CA PRO A 49 -5.85 2.93 -11.87
C PRO A 49 -7.22 2.48 -11.36
N LEU A 50 -7.27 2.03 -10.10
CA LEU A 50 -8.56 1.66 -9.48
C LEU A 50 -9.47 2.87 -9.35
N LEU A 51 -8.95 4.03 -8.94
CA LEU A 51 -9.74 5.26 -8.83
C LEU A 51 -10.32 5.68 -10.18
N TYR A 52 -9.51 5.59 -11.23
CA TYR A 52 -9.94 5.92 -12.59
C TYR A 52 -11.06 4.98 -13.08
N GLU A 53 -10.88 3.67 -12.94
CA GLU A 53 -11.89 2.70 -13.36
C GLU A 53 -13.15 2.75 -12.48
N ALA A 54 -13.02 2.99 -11.19
CA ALA A 54 -14.15 3.19 -10.29
C ALA A 54 -14.99 4.40 -10.73
N GLN A 55 -14.35 5.51 -11.11
CA GLN A 55 -15.01 6.69 -11.64
C GLN A 55 -15.75 6.39 -12.96
N ASN A 56 -15.11 5.67 -13.89
CA ASN A 56 -15.71 5.28 -15.17
C ASN A 56 -16.97 4.41 -14.99
N GLN A 57 -17.01 3.60 -13.93
CA GLN A 57 -18.15 2.74 -13.60
C GLN A 57 -19.13 3.37 -12.59
N ASN A 58 -18.98 4.66 -12.28
CA ASN A 58 -19.79 5.38 -11.28
C ASN A 58 -19.73 4.71 -9.88
N LEU A 59 -18.64 4.05 -9.55
CA LEU A 59 -18.39 3.44 -8.25
C LEU A 59 -17.77 4.47 -7.32
N LEU A 60 -18.54 4.94 -6.33
CA LEU A 60 -18.05 5.92 -5.36
C LEU A 60 -17.31 5.22 -4.23
N LEU A 61 -16.00 5.46 -4.14
CA LEU A 61 -15.17 5.05 -3.01
C LEU A 61 -15.21 6.12 -1.92
N THR A 62 -15.29 5.69 -0.66
CA THR A 62 -15.23 6.61 0.48
C THR A 62 -13.80 7.02 0.80
N SER A 63 -13.63 8.07 1.60
CA SER A 63 -12.30 8.51 2.05
C SER A 63 -11.57 7.44 2.83
N GLU A 64 -12.30 6.67 3.66
CA GLU A 64 -11.78 5.58 4.46
C GLU A 64 -11.31 4.41 3.59
N GLU A 65 -12.07 4.09 2.53
CA GLU A 65 -11.69 3.07 1.54
C GLU A 65 -10.39 3.48 0.83
N ILE A 66 -10.31 4.72 0.35
CA ILE A 66 -9.11 5.27 -0.29
C ILE A 66 -7.91 5.24 0.68
N ALA A 67 -8.12 5.63 1.92
CA ALA A 67 -7.08 5.64 2.94
C ALA A 67 -6.53 4.24 3.21
N ILE A 68 -7.38 3.24 3.47
CA ILE A 68 -6.94 1.87 3.77
C ILE A 68 -6.29 1.19 2.55
N PHE A 69 -6.74 1.51 1.33
CA PHE A 69 -6.20 0.99 0.08
C PHE A 69 -4.81 1.51 -0.24
N SER A 70 -4.51 2.75 0.13
CA SER A 70 -3.26 3.46 -0.22
C SER A 70 -2.23 3.50 0.90
N SER A 71 -2.56 3.02 2.12
CA SER A 71 -1.68 3.12 3.28
C SER A 71 -1.11 1.78 3.73
N SER A 72 -0.21 1.84 4.71
CA SER A 72 0.17 0.72 5.55
C SER A 72 -0.45 0.94 6.92
N HIS A 73 -1.30 0.04 7.36
CA HIS A 73 -1.98 0.14 8.65
C HIS A 73 -1.30 -0.70 9.74
N SER A 74 -1.61 -0.41 10.98
CA SER A 74 -1.00 -1.06 12.15
C SER A 74 -1.69 -2.35 12.60
N GLY A 75 -2.75 -2.81 11.91
CA GLY A 75 -3.44 -4.06 12.21
C GLY A 75 -4.39 -3.97 13.41
N GLN A 76 -4.83 -2.77 13.81
CA GLN A 76 -5.83 -2.57 14.86
C GLN A 76 -7.22 -3.04 14.41
N GLU A 77 -8.13 -3.23 15.36
CA GLU A 77 -9.50 -3.67 15.10
C GLU A 77 -10.23 -2.75 14.10
N ILE A 78 -10.06 -1.43 14.23
CA ILE A 78 -10.65 -0.47 13.30
C ILE A 78 -10.27 -0.75 11.84
N HIS A 79 -9.03 -1.18 11.59
CA HIS A 79 -8.56 -1.51 10.24
C HIS A 79 -9.13 -2.84 9.75
N THR A 80 -9.14 -3.85 10.62
CA THR A 80 -9.64 -5.18 10.25
C THR A 80 -11.15 -5.18 10.02
N GLU A 81 -11.92 -4.44 10.80
CA GLU A 81 -13.36 -4.27 10.61
C GLU A 81 -13.70 -3.45 9.36
N LEU A 82 -12.92 -2.40 9.08
CA LEU A 82 -13.08 -1.65 7.82
C LEU A 82 -12.84 -2.56 6.61
N ILE A 83 -11.78 -3.40 6.64
CA ILE A 83 -11.49 -4.36 5.56
C ILE A 83 -12.63 -5.35 5.37
N LYS A 84 -13.20 -5.89 6.45
CA LYS A 84 -14.37 -6.79 6.38
C LYS A 84 -15.59 -6.09 5.80
N THR A 85 -15.85 -4.86 6.22
CA THR A 85 -16.96 -4.05 5.72
C THR A 85 -16.85 -3.79 4.22
N ILE A 86 -15.65 -3.43 3.76
CA ILE A 86 -15.35 -3.22 2.34
C ILE A 86 -15.51 -4.53 1.56
N ALA A 87 -14.96 -5.62 2.08
CA ALA A 87 -15.09 -6.92 1.43
C ALA A 87 -16.55 -7.33 1.26
N LYS A 88 -17.38 -7.13 2.28
CA LYS A 88 -18.83 -7.37 2.22
C LYS A 88 -19.53 -6.44 1.22
N LYS A 89 -19.20 -5.13 1.23
CA LYS A 89 -19.79 -4.12 0.31
C LYS A 89 -19.58 -4.48 -1.15
N TYR A 90 -18.39 -4.95 -1.49
CA TYR A 90 -18.01 -5.25 -2.87
C TYR A 90 -18.02 -6.75 -3.20
N ASP A 91 -18.52 -7.58 -2.30
CA ASP A 91 -18.56 -9.05 -2.46
C ASP A 91 -17.18 -9.58 -2.87
N LEU A 92 -16.18 -9.38 -2.01
CA LEU A 92 -14.79 -9.82 -2.18
C LEU A 92 -14.47 -10.94 -1.19
N ASP A 93 -13.85 -12.01 -1.69
CA ASP A 93 -13.41 -13.13 -0.86
C ASP A 93 -12.08 -12.80 -0.16
N LEU A 94 -12.11 -12.62 1.16
CA LEU A 94 -10.94 -12.33 1.98
C LEU A 94 -9.92 -13.49 2.01
N GLU A 95 -10.32 -14.72 1.69
CA GLU A 95 -9.38 -15.83 1.60
C GLU A 95 -8.44 -15.70 0.39
N ARG A 96 -8.82 -14.91 -0.59
CA ARG A 96 -7.98 -14.56 -1.74
C ARG A 96 -6.83 -13.60 -1.42
N LEU A 97 -6.81 -12.99 -0.23
CA LEU A 97 -5.68 -12.15 0.17
C LEU A 97 -4.39 -12.98 0.26
N VAL A 98 -3.37 -12.60 -0.50
CA VAL A 98 -2.08 -13.31 -0.57
C VAL A 98 -0.97 -12.65 0.28
N CYS A 99 -1.31 -11.63 1.08
CA CYS A 99 -0.34 -10.94 1.93
C CYS A 99 0.18 -11.77 3.13
N GLY A 100 -0.44 -12.93 3.40
CA GLY A 100 -0.07 -13.78 4.53
C GLY A 100 -0.59 -13.26 5.89
N LYS A 101 -0.39 -14.05 6.94
CA LYS A 101 -0.67 -13.68 8.33
C LYS A 101 0.49 -12.80 8.85
N GLN A 102 0.20 -11.81 9.71
CA GLN A 102 1.21 -10.95 10.32
C GLN A 102 0.80 -10.57 11.75
N ARG A 103 1.78 -10.49 12.65
CA ARG A 103 1.59 -9.86 13.96
C ARG A 103 1.27 -8.38 13.73
N PRO A 104 0.20 -7.82 14.32
CA PRO A 104 -0.10 -6.38 14.24
C PRO A 104 1.10 -5.53 14.64
N PHE A 105 1.31 -4.41 13.96
CA PHE A 105 2.33 -3.44 14.38
C PHE A 105 1.90 -2.66 15.63
N HIS A 106 0.60 -2.61 15.92
CA HIS A 106 0.10 -2.03 17.16
C HIS A 106 0.26 -3.03 18.30
N GLU A 107 1.21 -2.77 19.18
CA GLU A 107 1.63 -3.67 20.26
C GLU A 107 0.45 -4.09 21.16
N LEU A 108 -0.36 -3.12 21.61
CA LEU A 108 -1.52 -3.44 22.48
C LEU A 108 -2.53 -4.38 21.81
N THR A 109 -2.73 -4.24 20.49
CA THR A 109 -3.60 -5.17 19.74
C THR A 109 -2.97 -6.55 19.66
N ALA A 110 -1.68 -6.62 19.40
CA ALA A 110 -0.96 -7.90 19.33
C ALA A 110 -0.97 -8.63 20.67
N ASP A 111 -0.72 -7.93 21.77
CA ASP A 111 -0.70 -8.48 23.10
C ASP A 111 -2.10 -8.94 23.55
N ASN A 112 -3.14 -8.16 23.23
CA ASN A 112 -4.52 -8.54 23.50
C ASN A 112 -4.94 -9.81 22.75
N LEU A 113 -4.53 -9.95 21.48
CA LEU A 113 -4.80 -11.17 20.72
C LEU A 113 -4.10 -12.39 21.35
N LEU A 114 -2.84 -12.25 21.76
CA LEU A 114 -2.08 -13.33 22.41
C LEU A 114 -2.69 -13.71 23.76
N GLN A 115 -3.04 -12.75 24.61
CA GLN A 115 -3.68 -13.00 25.91
C GLN A 115 -5.01 -13.74 25.78
N ASN A 116 -5.75 -13.51 24.69
CA ASN A 116 -7.02 -14.16 24.42
C ASN A 116 -6.89 -15.42 23.53
N ASN A 117 -5.68 -15.93 23.32
CA ASN A 117 -5.39 -17.10 22.47
C ASN A 117 -5.98 -16.95 21.04
N LYS A 118 -6.01 -15.72 20.50
CA LYS A 118 -6.46 -15.44 19.14
C LYS A 118 -5.29 -15.42 18.16
N GLU A 119 -5.48 -16.02 17.01
CA GLU A 119 -4.45 -16.04 15.96
C GLU A 119 -4.35 -14.68 15.25
N PHE A 120 -3.14 -14.39 14.79
CA PHE A 120 -2.92 -13.34 13.81
C PHE A 120 -3.43 -13.83 12.44
N THR A 121 -4.15 -12.96 11.75
CA THR A 121 -4.76 -13.27 10.46
C THR A 121 -4.14 -12.46 9.33
N LYS A 122 -4.54 -12.74 8.08
CA LYS A 122 -4.21 -11.93 6.91
C LYS A 122 -4.68 -10.47 7.06
N LEU A 123 -5.79 -10.23 7.79
CA LEU A 123 -6.34 -8.89 8.00
C LEU A 123 -5.42 -8.00 8.85
N HIS A 124 -4.62 -8.60 9.74
CA HIS A 124 -3.66 -7.87 10.55
C HIS A 124 -2.40 -7.46 9.76
N HIS A 125 -2.20 -8.03 8.56
CA HIS A 125 -1.07 -7.66 7.72
C HIS A 125 -1.20 -6.21 7.27
N ASN A 126 -0.15 -5.43 7.44
CA ASN A 126 -0.12 -3.99 7.14
C ASN A 126 -0.43 -3.62 5.68
N CYS A 127 -0.41 -4.59 4.77
CA CYS A 127 -0.75 -4.41 3.36
C CYS A 127 -2.10 -5.02 2.98
N SER A 128 -2.90 -5.55 3.92
CA SER A 128 -4.16 -6.22 3.59
C SER A 128 -5.15 -5.29 2.88
N GLY A 129 -5.21 -4.01 3.27
CA GLY A 129 -6.01 -3.00 2.56
C GLY A 129 -5.57 -2.82 1.09
N LYS A 130 -4.26 -2.80 0.83
CA LYS A 130 -3.74 -2.74 -0.55
C LYS A 130 -4.11 -3.98 -1.36
N HIS A 131 -4.01 -5.17 -0.77
CA HIS A 131 -4.42 -6.41 -1.43
C HIS A 131 -5.93 -6.44 -1.71
N LEU A 132 -6.74 -5.90 -0.78
CA LEU A 132 -8.17 -5.76 -0.98
C LEU A 132 -8.51 -4.82 -2.16
N ALA A 133 -7.78 -3.69 -2.28
CA ALA A 133 -7.89 -2.80 -3.44
C ALA A 133 -7.58 -3.52 -4.75
N MET A 134 -6.55 -4.37 -4.76
CA MET A 134 -6.20 -5.15 -5.95
C MET A 134 -7.26 -6.20 -6.30
N LEU A 135 -7.89 -6.83 -5.31
CA LEU A 135 -9.03 -7.74 -5.52
C LEU A 135 -10.23 -7.00 -6.11
N LEU A 136 -10.55 -5.82 -5.57
CA LEU A 136 -11.61 -4.98 -6.12
C LEU A 136 -11.31 -4.58 -7.57
N PHE A 137 -10.08 -4.17 -7.85
CA PHE A 137 -9.66 -3.78 -9.19
C PHE A 137 -9.71 -4.95 -10.17
N SER A 138 -9.27 -6.13 -9.77
CA SER A 138 -9.39 -7.37 -10.55
C SER A 138 -10.84 -7.70 -10.86
N LYS A 139 -11.75 -7.54 -9.88
CA LYS A 139 -13.20 -7.71 -10.09
C LYS A 139 -13.78 -6.71 -11.09
N ILE A 140 -13.39 -5.44 -10.99
CA ILE A 140 -13.80 -4.37 -11.93
C ILE A 140 -13.33 -4.68 -13.36
N LEU A 141 -12.12 -5.21 -13.52
CA LEU A 141 -11.57 -5.62 -14.81
C LEU A 141 -12.10 -6.96 -15.34
N ASN A 142 -13.02 -7.61 -14.63
CA ASN A 142 -13.52 -8.96 -14.91
C ASN A 142 -12.36 -9.97 -15.07
N GLU A 143 -11.36 -9.88 -14.20
CA GLU A 143 -10.20 -10.75 -14.18
C GLU A 143 -10.34 -11.84 -13.12
N ASP A 144 -9.68 -12.98 -13.31
CA ASP A 144 -9.58 -14.02 -12.29
C ASP A 144 -8.85 -13.50 -11.05
N ASN A 145 -9.57 -13.42 -9.94
CA ASN A 145 -9.05 -12.95 -8.65
C ASN A 145 -7.91 -13.81 -8.07
N THR A 146 -7.66 -15.00 -8.63
CA THR A 146 -6.56 -15.86 -8.15
C THR A 146 -5.19 -15.37 -8.61
N ILE A 147 -5.13 -14.59 -9.69
CA ILE A 147 -3.88 -14.16 -10.33
C ILE A 147 -3.54 -12.69 -10.11
N TYR A 148 -4.37 -11.90 -9.43
CA TYR A 148 -4.21 -10.44 -9.30
C TYR A 148 -2.82 -9.98 -8.84
N HIS A 149 -2.08 -10.83 -8.15
CA HIS A 149 -0.75 -10.58 -7.62
C HIS A 149 0.39 -10.99 -8.56
N THR A 150 0.09 -11.62 -9.69
CA THR A 150 1.08 -12.15 -10.63
C THR A 150 1.36 -11.15 -11.77
N LEU A 151 2.52 -11.28 -12.41
CA LEU A 151 2.89 -10.47 -13.59
C LEU A 151 1.98 -10.70 -14.80
N LYS A 152 1.18 -11.77 -14.81
CA LYS A 152 0.22 -12.08 -15.88
C LYS A 152 -1.09 -11.31 -15.70
N SER A 153 -1.32 -10.73 -14.54
CA SER A 153 -2.54 -10.03 -14.19
C SER A 153 -2.64 -8.68 -14.89
N LYS A 154 -3.82 -8.36 -15.40
CA LYS A 154 -4.15 -7.01 -15.91
C LYS A 154 -4.03 -5.98 -14.79
N THR A 155 -4.45 -6.34 -13.56
CA THR A 155 -4.31 -5.51 -12.35
C THR A 155 -2.86 -5.04 -12.16
N GLN A 156 -1.88 -5.93 -12.29
CA GLN A 156 -0.46 -5.57 -12.18
C GLN A 156 0.04 -4.79 -13.40
N SER A 157 -0.32 -5.24 -14.61
CA SER A 157 0.09 -4.59 -15.85
C SER A 157 -0.37 -3.13 -15.91
N VAL A 158 -1.63 -2.86 -15.61
CA VAL A 158 -2.18 -1.48 -15.60
C VAL A 158 -1.53 -0.64 -14.51
N SER A 159 -1.33 -1.19 -13.31
CA SER A 159 -0.63 -0.50 -12.23
C SER A 159 0.81 -0.15 -12.63
N TYR A 160 1.53 -1.05 -13.26
CA TYR A 160 2.89 -0.81 -13.76
C TYR A 160 2.91 0.28 -14.83
N THR A 161 1.99 0.23 -15.80
CA THR A 161 1.88 1.22 -16.87
C THR A 161 1.69 2.63 -16.31
N HIS A 162 0.78 2.82 -15.33
CA HIS A 162 0.55 4.11 -14.70
C HIS A 162 1.75 4.63 -13.90
N LEU A 163 2.58 3.74 -13.36
CA LEU A 163 3.82 4.13 -12.67
C LEU A 163 4.93 4.56 -13.63
N THR A 164 4.91 4.06 -14.86
CA THR A 164 6.00 4.27 -15.84
C THR A 164 5.70 5.32 -16.89
N LEU A 165 4.44 5.53 -17.27
CA LEU A 165 4.04 6.47 -18.31
C LEU A 165 4.41 7.95 -18.08
N PRO A 166 4.41 8.51 -16.86
CA PRO A 166 4.70 9.94 -16.66
C PRO A 166 6.14 10.33 -16.99
N THR A 167 7.06 9.38 -17.12
CA THR A 167 8.47 9.69 -17.32
C THR A 167 8.90 9.74 -18.79
N SER A 168 8.07 9.25 -19.72
CA SER A 168 8.44 9.12 -21.14
C SER A 168 7.74 10.10 -22.09
N GLN A 169 6.75 10.87 -21.63
CA GLN A 169 5.99 11.79 -22.51
C GLN A 169 6.34 13.26 -22.39
N TYR A 170 7.36 13.61 -21.59
CA TYR A 170 7.87 14.99 -21.49
C TYR A 170 9.36 15.03 -21.86
N VAL A 171 9.68 14.59 -23.05
CA VAL A 171 10.95 14.88 -23.72
C VAL A 171 10.65 15.64 -25.01
#